data_04a9cf280ab2a51b29c4e48da37d12cf
#
_entry.id   04a9cf280ab2a51b29c4e48da37d12cf
#
_cell.length_a   1.000
_cell.length_b   1.000
_cell.length_c   1.000
_cell.angle_alpha   90.00
_cell.angle_beta   90.00
_cell.angle_gamma   90.00
#
_symmetry.space_group_name_H-M   'P 1'
#
loop_
_entity.id
_entity.type
_entity.pdbx_description
1 polymer ?
#
loop_
_entity_poly.entity_id
_entity_poly.type
_entity_poly.pdbx_seq_one_letter_code
_entity_poly.pdbx_strand_id
1 'polypeptide(L)'
;MKRTLMIAVVIATAVFGIVQVGAVKAGGQDLQASADGLPAKIWKRGLAIAPVALNLTGKNKVLVGEGSYIVNTTCVDCHTNPVYAGGGNPFFGQTERINTQNYLAGGATFGPFKSANITPDSAGLPAGLTFAQFVEVMRTGKDFKNRHPQFGPVLQVMPWPALAKLTDDDLEAIYEYLKAIPHADATP
;
A
#
# COMPACT_ATOMS: atom_id res chain seq x y z
N MET A 1 -80.70 -26.07 52.70
CA MET A 1 -80.64 -25.81 51.22
C MET A 1 -79.37 -25.01 50.92
N LYS A 2 -78.32 -25.64 50.44
CA LYS A 2 -77.04 -25.00 50.13
C LYS A 2 -76.93 -24.89 48.61
N ARG A 3 -76.88 -23.65 48.07
CA ARG A 3 -76.71 -23.37 46.67
C ARG A 3 -75.17 -23.29 46.39
N THR A 4 -74.67 -24.23 45.62
CA THR A 4 -73.27 -24.27 45.17
C THR A 4 -73.18 -23.39 43.95
N LEU A 5 -72.37 -22.34 44.00
CA LEU A 5 -72.07 -21.43 42.89
C LEU A 5 -70.84 -22.02 42.12
N MET A 6 -71.07 -22.46 40.86
CA MET A 6 -70.00 -22.83 39.97
C MET A 6 -69.44 -21.58 39.30
N ILE A 7 -68.16 -21.32 39.54
CA ILE A 7 -67.40 -20.30 38.86
C ILE A 7 -66.72 -20.97 37.65
N ALA A 8 -67.14 -20.58 36.46
CA ALA A 8 -66.49 -20.97 35.23
C ALA A 8 -65.23 -20.12 35.01
N VAL A 9 -64.06 -20.71 35.08
CA VAL A 9 -62.79 -20.07 34.71
C VAL A 9 -62.63 -20.21 33.22
N VAL A 10 -62.67 -19.08 32.50
CA VAL A 10 -62.34 -18.99 31.07
C VAL A 10 -60.84 -18.79 30.98
N ILE A 11 -60.14 -19.84 30.57
CA ILE A 11 -58.71 -19.75 30.26
C ILE A 11 -58.57 -19.19 28.83
N ALA A 12 -58.16 -17.95 28.70
CA ALA A 12 -57.78 -17.35 27.43
C ALA A 12 -56.36 -17.80 27.07
N THR A 13 -56.24 -18.72 26.15
CA THR A 13 -54.97 -19.09 25.54
C THR A 13 -54.51 -18.00 24.61
N ALA A 14 -53.56 -17.15 25.04
CA ALA A 14 -52.83 -16.24 24.19
C ALA A 14 -51.86 -17.05 23.32
N VAL A 15 -52.17 -17.12 22.01
CA VAL A 15 -51.27 -17.67 21.02
C VAL A 15 -50.18 -16.62 20.80
N PHE A 16 -49.03 -16.80 21.42
CA PHE A 16 -47.80 -16.07 21.07
C PHE A 16 -47.31 -16.60 19.73
N GLY A 17 -47.56 -15.90 18.66
CA GLY A 17 -46.94 -16.10 17.37
C GLY A 17 -45.44 -15.81 17.49
N ILE A 18 -44.64 -16.86 17.55
CA ILE A 18 -43.17 -16.75 17.40
C ILE A 18 -42.90 -16.39 15.95
N VAL A 19 -42.68 -15.10 15.69
CA VAL A 19 -42.08 -14.67 14.44
C VAL A 19 -40.64 -15.21 14.46
N GLN A 20 -40.42 -16.31 13.78
CA GLN A 20 -39.05 -16.74 13.45
C GLN A 20 -38.46 -15.69 12.52
N VAL A 21 -37.70 -14.76 13.08
CA VAL A 21 -36.76 -13.95 12.29
C VAL A 21 -35.73 -14.95 11.77
N GLY A 22 -35.90 -15.37 10.52
CA GLY A 22 -34.90 -16.16 9.83
C GLY A 22 -33.59 -15.39 9.88
N ALA A 23 -32.62 -15.94 10.60
CA ALA A 23 -31.26 -15.44 10.55
C ALA A 23 -30.83 -15.47 9.09
N VAL A 24 -30.78 -14.31 8.45
CA VAL A 24 -30.09 -14.12 7.20
C VAL A 24 -28.64 -14.48 7.50
N LYS A 25 -28.21 -15.67 7.12
CA LYS A 25 -26.81 -16.02 6.98
C LYS A 25 -26.29 -15.14 5.84
N ALA A 26 -26.06 -13.88 6.14
CA ALA A 26 -25.29 -13.01 5.26
C ALA A 26 -23.91 -13.64 5.14
N GLY A 27 -23.56 -13.94 3.90
CA GLY A 27 -22.45 -14.71 3.46
C GLY A 27 -21.08 -14.28 3.99
N GLY A 28 -20.76 -14.70 5.21
CA GLY A 28 -19.40 -14.63 5.72
C GLY A 28 -18.42 -15.41 4.85
N GLN A 29 -18.89 -16.43 4.13
CA GLN A 29 -18.06 -17.21 3.19
C GLN A 29 -17.75 -16.40 1.91
N ASP A 30 -18.67 -15.61 1.40
CA ASP A 30 -18.43 -14.81 0.19
C ASP A 30 -17.53 -13.60 0.46
N LEU A 31 -17.62 -12.99 1.65
CA LEU A 31 -16.73 -11.93 2.09
C LEU A 31 -15.32 -12.44 2.37
N GLN A 32 -15.19 -13.62 2.98
CA GLN A 32 -13.91 -14.27 3.22
C GLN A 32 -13.22 -14.66 1.92
N ALA A 33 -13.94 -15.29 0.99
CA ALA A 33 -13.42 -15.65 -0.35
C ALA A 33 -13.01 -14.41 -1.15
N SER A 34 -13.70 -13.28 -1.00
CA SER A 34 -13.33 -12.01 -1.61
C SER A 34 -12.09 -11.40 -0.95
N ALA A 35 -11.97 -11.48 0.37
CA ALA A 35 -10.81 -11.01 1.10
C ALA A 35 -9.55 -11.83 0.76
N ASP A 36 -9.67 -13.15 0.70
CA ASP A 36 -8.56 -14.04 0.32
C ASP A 36 -8.15 -13.87 -1.17
N GLY A 37 -9.07 -13.42 -2.02
CA GLY A 37 -8.81 -13.17 -3.44
C GLY A 37 -8.17 -11.82 -3.75
N LEU A 38 -8.41 -10.79 -2.95
CA LEU A 38 -7.88 -9.44 -3.17
C LEU A 38 -6.36 -9.35 -3.02
N PRO A 39 -5.74 -9.83 -1.95
CA PRO A 39 -4.28 -9.84 -1.80
C PRO A 39 -3.59 -10.58 -2.94
N ALA A 40 -4.13 -11.75 -3.34
CA ALA A 40 -3.57 -12.52 -4.45
C ALA A 40 -3.62 -11.77 -5.80
N LYS A 41 -4.59 -10.89 -6.00
CA LYS A 41 -4.66 -10.04 -7.20
C LYS A 41 -3.68 -8.87 -7.14
N ILE A 42 -3.50 -8.27 -5.97
CA ILE A 42 -2.65 -7.09 -5.80
C ILE A 42 -1.19 -7.44 -6.07
N TRP A 43 -0.62 -8.45 -5.42
CA TRP A 43 0.79 -8.79 -5.64
C TRP A 43 1.09 -9.27 -7.07
N LYS A 44 0.18 -10.04 -7.70
CA LYS A 44 0.33 -10.44 -9.11
C LYS A 44 0.28 -9.23 -10.03
N ARG A 45 -0.64 -8.31 -9.77
CA ARG A 45 -0.71 -7.04 -10.51
C ARG A 45 0.57 -6.24 -10.32
N GLY A 46 1.08 -6.14 -9.09
CA GLY A 46 2.34 -5.45 -8.80
C GLY A 46 3.52 -6.03 -9.56
N LEU A 47 3.69 -7.36 -9.58
CA LEU A 47 4.74 -7.98 -10.38
C LEU A 47 4.60 -7.69 -11.89
N ALA A 48 3.36 -7.63 -12.39
CA ALA A 48 3.09 -7.38 -13.80
C ALA A 48 3.34 -5.93 -14.24
N ILE A 49 3.21 -4.95 -13.32
CA ILE A 49 3.43 -3.53 -13.63
C ILE A 49 4.84 -3.05 -13.32
N ALA A 50 5.70 -3.88 -12.73
CA ALA A 50 7.09 -3.51 -12.47
C ALA A 50 7.80 -3.18 -13.80
N PRO A 51 8.30 -1.94 -13.98
CA PRO A 51 8.87 -1.54 -15.27
C PRO A 51 10.30 -2.03 -15.48
N VAL A 52 10.94 -2.58 -14.44
CA VAL A 52 12.31 -3.09 -14.45
C VAL A 52 12.35 -4.56 -14.04
N ALA A 53 13.41 -5.26 -14.44
CA ALA A 53 13.61 -6.65 -14.04
C ALA A 53 13.81 -6.77 -12.52
N LEU A 54 13.12 -7.73 -11.89
CA LEU A 54 13.18 -7.97 -10.45
C LEU A 54 14.12 -9.14 -10.14
N ASN A 55 15.02 -8.95 -9.19
CA ASN A 55 15.76 -10.05 -8.59
C ASN A 55 14.91 -10.70 -7.48
N LEU A 56 14.25 -11.80 -7.81
CA LEU A 56 13.37 -12.54 -6.89
C LEU A 56 14.08 -13.71 -6.19
N THR A 57 15.38 -13.89 -6.37
CA THR A 57 16.15 -14.99 -5.77
C THR A 57 16.13 -14.84 -4.25
N GLY A 58 15.63 -15.87 -3.56
CA GLY A 58 15.52 -15.88 -2.09
C GLY A 58 14.53 -14.89 -1.49
N LYS A 59 13.68 -14.24 -2.30
CA LYS A 59 12.71 -13.24 -1.83
C LYS A 59 11.29 -13.79 -1.79
N ASN A 60 10.48 -13.23 -0.89
CA ASN A 60 9.05 -13.47 -0.86
C ASN A 60 8.37 -12.71 -2.01
N LYS A 61 7.92 -13.44 -3.03
CA LYS A 61 7.28 -12.87 -4.22
C LYS A 61 5.98 -12.11 -3.91
N VAL A 62 5.27 -12.48 -2.85
CA VAL A 62 4.03 -11.80 -2.44
C VAL A 62 4.40 -10.40 -1.93
N LEU A 63 5.32 -10.30 -0.97
CA LEU A 63 5.79 -9.01 -0.46
C LEU A 63 6.37 -8.13 -1.56
N VAL A 64 7.24 -8.67 -2.42
CA VAL A 64 7.80 -7.90 -3.54
C VAL A 64 6.71 -7.41 -4.49
N GLY A 65 5.70 -8.24 -4.75
CA GLY A 65 4.58 -7.86 -5.63
C GLY A 65 3.67 -6.79 -5.01
N GLU A 66 3.36 -6.88 -3.73
CA GLU A 66 2.59 -5.86 -2.99
C GLU A 66 3.36 -4.54 -2.94
N GLY A 67 4.64 -4.59 -2.58
CA GLY A 67 5.50 -3.43 -2.59
C GLY A 67 5.63 -2.79 -3.97
N SER A 68 5.75 -3.60 -5.03
CA SER A 68 5.72 -3.11 -6.41
C SER A 68 4.44 -2.34 -6.72
N TYR A 69 3.28 -2.90 -6.33
CA TYR A 69 2.00 -2.22 -6.54
C TYR A 69 1.97 -0.84 -5.85
N ILE A 70 2.36 -0.78 -4.59
CA ILE A 70 2.37 0.47 -3.83
C ILE A 70 3.36 1.47 -4.44
N VAL A 71 4.60 1.05 -4.70
CA VAL A 71 5.66 1.95 -5.22
C VAL A 71 5.30 2.49 -6.60
N ASN A 72 4.79 1.65 -7.51
CA ASN A 72 4.42 2.10 -8.86
C ASN A 72 3.17 2.99 -8.91
N THR A 73 2.37 3.02 -7.83
CA THR A 73 1.20 3.89 -7.73
C THR A 73 1.44 5.16 -6.91
N THR A 74 2.54 5.24 -6.14
CA THR A 74 2.73 6.35 -5.20
C THR A 74 4.10 7.03 -5.26
N CYS A 75 5.16 6.33 -5.71
CA CYS A 75 6.53 6.84 -5.59
C CYS A 75 7.13 7.29 -6.92
N VAL A 76 6.69 6.70 -8.04
CA VAL A 76 7.32 6.84 -9.36
C VAL A 76 7.39 8.29 -9.81
N ASP A 77 6.28 9.05 -9.69
CA ASP A 77 6.19 10.42 -10.20
C ASP A 77 7.19 11.38 -9.55
N CYS A 78 7.53 11.15 -8.28
CA CYS A 78 8.48 11.97 -7.57
C CYS A 78 9.92 11.44 -7.65
N HIS A 79 10.10 10.12 -7.73
CA HIS A 79 11.42 9.49 -7.64
C HIS A 79 11.99 9.00 -8.97
N THR A 80 11.30 9.24 -10.08
CA THR A 80 11.80 8.95 -11.45
C THR A 80 11.81 10.24 -12.25
N ASN A 81 12.95 10.65 -12.78
CA ASN A 81 13.06 11.91 -13.52
C ASN A 81 13.94 11.76 -14.77
N PRO A 82 13.40 12.06 -16.00
CA PRO A 82 11.99 12.25 -16.28
C PRO A 82 11.20 10.96 -16.05
N VAL A 83 9.91 11.07 -15.68
CA VAL A 83 9.05 9.92 -15.37
C VAL A 83 8.87 9.01 -16.57
N TYR A 84 8.65 9.60 -17.74
CA TYR A 84 8.35 8.87 -18.96
C TYR A 84 9.54 8.86 -19.92
N ALA A 85 9.75 7.76 -20.61
CA ALA A 85 10.66 7.68 -21.73
C ALA A 85 10.18 8.53 -22.91
N GLY A 86 11.07 8.92 -23.82
CA GLY A 86 10.71 9.71 -25.00
C GLY A 86 9.59 9.05 -25.81
N GLY A 87 8.52 9.79 -26.07
CA GLY A 87 7.32 9.29 -26.76
C GLY A 87 6.45 8.34 -25.92
N GLY A 88 6.58 8.37 -24.58
CA GLY A 88 5.82 7.51 -23.67
C GLY A 88 4.98 8.26 -22.62
N ASN A 89 4.71 9.55 -22.83
CA ASN A 89 3.97 10.36 -21.87
C ASN A 89 2.46 10.34 -22.16
N PRO A 90 1.62 9.70 -21.30
CA PRO A 90 0.18 9.61 -21.53
C PRO A 90 -0.55 10.95 -21.46
N PHE A 91 -0.01 11.97 -20.79
CA PHE A 91 -0.56 13.32 -20.77
C PHE A 91 -0.50 14.01 -22.15
N PHE A 92 0.32 13.48 -23.06
CA PHE A 92 0.39 13.89 -24.47
C PHE A 92 -0.33 12.91 -25.42
N GLY A 93 -1.20 12.04 -24.89
CA GLY A 93 -1.92 11.04 -25.67
C GLY A 93 -1.07 9.86 -26.17
N GLN A 94 0.12 9.66 -25.61
CA GLN A 94 1.03 8.59 -25.98
C GLN A 94 0.77 7.34 -25.13
N THR A 95 1.16 6.16 -25.61
CA THR A 95 1.15 4.96 -24.78
C THR A 95 2.17 5.09 -23.64
N GLU A 96 1.72 4.87 -22.40
CA GLU A 96 2.57 4.99 -21.22
C GLU A 96 3.81 4.11 -21.34
N ARG A 97 4.98 4.73 -21.14
CA ARG A 97 6.26 4.06 -21.00
C ARG A 97 7.10 4.73 -19.94
N ILE A 98 7.25 4.08 -18.79
CA ILE A 98 8.11 4.57 -17.71
C ILE A 98 9.57 4.58 -18.17
N ASN A 99 10.31 5.59 -17.74
CA ASN A 99 11.75 5.69 -17.97
C ASN A 99 12.51 4.71 -17.06
N THR A 100 12.83 3.54 -17.61
CA THR A 100 13.50 2.48 -16.86
C THR A 100 14.97 2.77 -16.53
N GLN A 101 15.61 3.69 -17.24
CA GLN A 101 17.00 4.08 -16.98
C GLN A 101 17.13 4.87 -15.68
N ASN A 102 16.15 5.74 -15.40
CA ASN A 102 16.12 6.59 -14.21
C ASN A 102 15.08 6.14 -13.20
N TYR A 103 14.58 4.91 -13.33
CA TYR A 103 13.52 4.40 -12.48
C TYR A 103 13.92 4.45 -11.00
N LEU A 104 13.19 5.25 -10.23
CA LEU A 104 13.39 5.50 -8.80
C LEU A 104 14.79 6.06 -8.43
N ALA A 105 15.56 6.53 -9.40
CA ALA A 105 16.88 7.14 -9.18
C ALA A 105 16.81 8.57 -8.62
N GLY A 106 15.61 9.12 -8.43
CA GLY A 106 15.40 10.48 -7.94
C GLY A 106 15.63 11.54 -9.01
N GLY A 107 16.01 12.73 -8.57
CA GLY A 107 16.43 13.81 -9.46
C GLY A 107 15.33 14.84 -9.80
N ALA A 108 14.05 14.59 -9.50
CA ALA A 108 12.99 15.56 -9.67
C ALA A 108 13.16 16.76 -8.72
N THR A 109 12.99 17.98 -9.23
CA THR A 109 13.23 19.22 -8.48
C THR A 109 11.92 19.86 -8.04
N PHE A 110 11.82 20.20 -6.76
CA PHE A 110 10.67 20.85 -6.12
C PHE A 110 11.16 22.09 -5.36
N GLY A 111 11.26 23.21 -6.05
CA GLY A 111 11.91 24.39 -5.48
C GLY A 111 13.38 24.11 -5.13
N PRO A 112 13.83 24.31 -3.87
CA PRO A 112 15.20 24.01 -3.47
C PRO A 112 15.45 22.50 -3.24
N PHE A 113 14.40 21.67 -3.23
CA PHE A 113 14.50 20.26 -2.88
C PHE A 113 14.63 19.39 -4.12
N LYS A 114 15.48 18.37 -4.04
CA LYS A 114 15.64 17.36 -5.09
C LYS A 114 15.26 15.99 -4.51
N SER A 115 14.42 15.24 -5.23
CA SER A 115 14.02 13.91 -4.80
C SER A 115 15.23 12.97 -4.69
N ALA A 116 15.20 12.13 -3.66
CA ALA A 116 16.28 11.18 -3.39
C ALA A 116 16.24 10.01 -4.39
N ASN A 117 17.40 9.46 -4.69
CA ASN A 117 17.53 8.12 -5.23
C ASN A 117 17.09 7.12 -4.14
N ILE A 118 16.09 6.28 -4.44
CA ILE A 118 15.57 5.26 -3.53
C ILE A 118 15.85 3.83 -4.00
N THR A 119 16.65 3.67 -5.09
CA THR A 119 17.16 2.36 -5.51
C THR A 119 18.17 1.82 -4.49
N PRO A 120 18.47 0.49 -4.52
CA PRO A 120 19.46 -0.07 -3.61
C PRO A 120 20.85 0.52 -3.86
N ASP A 121 21.61 0.77 -2.82
CA ASP A 121 23.03 1.10 -2.89
C ASP A 121 23.91 -0.15 -3.11
N SER A 122 25.23 0.02 -3.06
CA SER A 122 26.18 -1.08 -3.20
C SER A 122 26.09 -2.14 -2.10
N ALA A 123 25.51 -1.81 -0.96
CA ALA A 123 25.20 -2.75 0.13
C ALA A 123 23.79 -3.38 -0.01
N GLY A 124 23.06 -3.04 -1.06
CA GLY A 124 21.69 -3.50 -1.29
C GLY A 124 20.63 -2.80 -0.43
N LEU A 125 20.95 -1.64 0.15
CA LEU A 125 20.07 -0.87 1.02
C LEU A 125 19.29 0.18 0.22
N PRO A 126 17.96 0.12 0.15
CA PRO A 126 17.13 1.15 -0.48
C PRO A 126 17.41 2.54 0.09
N ALA A 127 17.68 3.52 -0.77
CA ALA A 127 18.09 4.86 -0.38
C ALA A 127 19.35 4.91 0.52
N GLY A 128 20.08 3.82 0.68
CA GLY A 128 21.16 3.67 1.67
C GLY A 128 20.67 3.59 3.10
N LEU A 129 19.43 3.15 3.34
CA LEU A 129 18.81 3.07 4.66
C LEU A 129 18.58 1.62 5.07
N THR A 130 18.84 1.30 6.32
CA THR A 130 18.36 0.05 6.92
C THR A 130 16.83 0.04 6.98
N PHE A 131 16.20 -1.13 7.15
CA PHE A 131 14.75 -1.20 7.27
C PHE A 131 14.19 -0.34 8.41
N ALA A 132 14.84 -0.36 9.58
CA ALA A 132 14.44 0.47 10.72
C ALA A 132 14.50 1.97 10.40
N GLN A 133 15.55 2.43 9.73
CA GLN A 133 15.69 3.81 9.28
C GLN A 133 14.64 4.18 8.23
N PHE A 134 14.39 3.27 7.29
CA PHE A 134 13.32 3.45 6.28
C PHE A 134 11.96 3.62 6.95
N VAL A 135 11.60 2.76 7.90
CA VAL A 135 10.35 2.88 8.68
C VAL A 135 10.30 4.22 9.42
N GLU A 136 11.40 4.65 10.04
CA GLU A 136 11.46 5.94 10.74
C GLU A 136 11.22 7.12 9.77
N VAL A 137 11.82 7.09 8.57
CA VAL A 137 11.53 8.10 7.51
C VAL A 137 10.05 8.11 7.16
N MET A 138 9.47 6.95 6.92
CA MET A 138 8.05 6.83 6.50
C MET A 138 7.08 7.28 7.60
N ARG A 139 7.41 7.02 8.87
CA ARG A 139 6.55 7.36 10.02
C ARG A 139 6.68 8.81 10.47
N THR A 140 7.89 9.39 10.41
CA THR A 140 8.20 10.68 11.04
C THR A 140 8.72 11.74 10.09
N GLY A 141 9.03 11.37 8.86
CA GLY A 141 9.65 12.25 7.88
C GLY A 141 11.11 12.57 8.17
N LYS A 142 11.77 11.91 9.13
CA LYS A 142 13.15 12.20 9.50
C LYS A 142 14.08 12.17 8.28
N ASP A 143 14.79 13.27 8.05
CA ASP A 143 15.80 13.35 7.00
C ASP A 143 17.17 12.92 7.54
N PHE A 144 17.54 11.66 7.34
CA PHE A 144 18.86 11.14 7.76
C PHE A 144 20.03 11.78 7.02
N LYS A 145 19.81 12.35 5.83
CA LYS A 145 20.85 13.00 5.04
C LYS A 145 20.98 14.48 5.32
N ASN A 146 19.96 15.06 5.97
CA ASN A 146 19.89 16.46 6.39
C ASN A 146 20.48 17.45 5.37
N ARG A 147 20.08 17.30 4.11
CA ARG A 147 20.63 18.09 2.99
C ARG A 147 20.24 19.56 3.02
N HIS A 148 19.20 19.88 3.77
CA HIS A 148 18.64 21.22 3.89
C HIS A 148 18.37 21.58 5.35
N PRO A 149 19.43 21.69 6.20
CA PRO A 149 19.28 21.90 7.65
C PRO A 149 18.53 23.19 8.00
N GLN A 150 18.54 24.18 7.11
CA GLN A 150 17.80 25.44 7.27
C GLN A 150 16.26 25.27 7.28
N PHE A 151 15.74 24.15 6.79
CA PHE A 151 14.31 23.84 6.78
C PHE A 151 13.91 22.84 7.88
N GLY A 152 14.84 22.45 8.74
CA GLY A 152 14.62 21.51 9.84
C GLY A 152 14.97 20.06 9.52
N PRO A 153 14.73 19.14 10.47
CA PRO A 153 15.21 17.76 10.41
C PRO A 153 14.29 16.80 9.67
N VAL A 154 13.18 17.29 9.09
CA VAL A 154 12.19 16.47 8.41
C VAL A 154 12.09 16.80 6.92
N LEU A 155 11.74 15.81 6.11
CA LEU A 155 11.51 15.97 4.69
C LEU A 155 10.35 16.93 4.42
N GLN A 156 10.60 17.93 3.57
CA GLN A 156 9.65 19.04 3.34
C GLN A 156 8.65 18.78 2.21
N VAL A 157 8.99 17.93 1.24
CA VAL A 157 8.19 17.70 0.03
C VAL A 157 7.55 16.32 0.03
N MET A 158 8.29 15.31 0.45
CA MET A 158 7.76 13.93 0.53
C MET A 158 6.53 13.90 1.44
N PRO A 159 5.37 13.36 0.99
CA PRO A 159 4.13 13.38 1.77
C PRO A 159 4.13 12.32 2.88
N TRP A 160 5.19 12.28 3.71
CA TRP A 160 5.35 11.31 4.78
C TRP A 160 4.18 11.27 5.77
N PRO A 161 3.42 12.35 6.07
CA PRO A 161 2.26 12.25 6.97
C PRO A 161 1.14 11.37 6.40
N ALA A 162 1.04 11.27 5.07
CA ALA A 162 0.12 10.33 4.42
C ALA A 162 0.69 8.90 4.45
N LEU A 163 1.98 8.75 4.13
CA LEU A 163 2.68 7.47 4.11
C LEU A 163 2.83 6.84 5.50
N ALA A 164 2.84 7.64 6.56
CA ALA A 164 2.83 7.19 7.94
C ALA A 164 1.57 6.39 8.33
N LYS A 165 0.53 6.39 7.50
CA LYS A 165 -0.70 5.61 7.70
C LYS A 165 -0.64 4.20 7.11
N LEU A 166 0.39 3.90 6.32
CA LEU A 166 0.63 2.55 5.80
C LEU A 166 0.84 1.58 6.97
N THR A 167 0.44 0.33 6.80
CA THR A 167 0.70 -0.70 7.80
C THR A 167 2.19 -1.06 7.86
N ASP A 168 2.63 -1.79 8.88
CA ASP A 168 4.01 -2.26 8.92
C ASP A 168 4.29 -3.28 7.81
N ASP A 169 3.30 -4.10 7.46
CA ASP A 169 3.38 -5.04 6.33
C ASP A 169 3.53 -4.29 4.99
N ASP A 170 2.81 -3.18 4.78
CA ASP A 170 2.98 -2.33 3.58
C ASP A 170 4.41 -1.77 3.50
N LEU A 171 4.94 -1.29 4.62
CA LEU A 171 6.31 -0.74 4.67
C LEU A 171 7.37 -1.82 4.42
N GLU A 172 7.17 -3.03 4.95
CA GLU A 172 8.03 -4.17 4.66
C GLU A 172 7.96 -4.54 3.18
N ALA A 173 6.75 -4.60 2.61
CA ALA A 173 6.55 -4.90 1.19
C ALA A 173 7.25 -3.87 0.28
N ILE A 174 7.09 -2.57 0.56
CA ILE A 174 7.80 -1.50 -0.17
C ILE A 174 9.31 -1.70 -0.10
N TYR A 175 9.84 -1.94 1.10
CA TYR A 175 11.29 -2.11 1.30
C TYR A 175 11.83 -3.33 0.55
N GLU A 176 11.14 -4.47 0.61
CA GLU A 176 11.52 -5.70 -0.11
C GLU A 176 11.44 -5.52 -1.64
N TYR A 177 10.47 -4.77 -2.15
CA TYR A 177 10.44 -4.41 -3.56
C TYR A 177 11.64 -3.54 -3.95
N LEU A 178 11.93 -2.49 -3.19
CA LEU A 178 13.06 -1.62 -3.45
C LEU A 178 14.40 -2.37 -3.40
N LYS A 179 14.52 -3.43 -2.60
CA LYS A 179 15.69 -4.35 -2.61
C LYS A 179 15.73 -5.28 -3.82
N ALA A 180 14.60 -5.45 -4.51
CA ALA A 180 14.51 -6.37 -5.65
C ALA A 180 14.77 -5.70 -7.00
N ILE A 181 14.69 -4.38 -7.09
CA ILE A 181 14.99 -3.63 -8.32
C ILE A 181 16.51 -3.44 -8.50
N PRO A 182 16.98 -3.20 -9.73
CA PRO A 182 18.37 -2.82 -9.95
C PRO A 182 18.70 -1.44 -9.38
N HIS A 183 19.98 -1.22 -9.04
CA HIS A 183 20.49 0.13 -8.81
C HIS A 183 20.38 0.96 -10.10
N ALA A 184 20.05 2.23 -9.95
CA ALA A 184 20.10 3.21 -11.05
C ALA A 184 20.65 4.53 -10.54
N ASP A 185 21.46 5.20 -11.34
CA ASP A 185 21.92 6.56 -11.09
C ASP A 185 21.04 7.54 -11.88
N ALA A 186 20.65 8.64 -11.24
CA ALA A 186 19.96 9.70 -11.96
C ALA A 186 20.88 10.27 -13.03
N THR A 187 20.53 10.08 -14.27
CA THR A 187 21.20 10.81 -15.36
C THR A 187 20.78 12.28 -15.34
N PRO A 188 21.71 13.21 -15.61
CA PRO A 188 21.43 14.63 -15.63
C PRO A 188 20.35 15.03 -16.64
#